data_092d3f375b3ba66cbe29228188ea9aad
#
_entry.id   092d3f375b3ba66cbe29228188ea9aad
#
_cell.length_a   1.000
_cell.length_b   1.000
_cell.length_c   1.000
_cell.angle_alpha   90.00
_cell.angle_beta   90.00
_cell.angle_gamma   90.00
#
_symmetry.space_group_name_H-M   'P 1'
#
loop_
_entity.id
_entity.type
_entity.pdbx_description
1 polymer ?
#
loop_
_entity_poly.entity_id
_entity_poly.type
_entity_poly.pdbx_seq_one_letter_code
_entity_poly.pdbx_strand_id
1 'polypeptide(L)'
;MDPDARTATTSTHRTTVDGVPARWADLTTDPTTTLAFGVGIRDLDPTTAGITHLVEHLVMRRIGRVRYPVNAESSLGSTSFYVTGTPAQTTEFLGLVCDAVRDLAVNGVGDTDLEAERRTVLAEIGQDGLYGAPDPLSHRYGPRGPGAAVASHLRLLDWRADEVLDVVRRWFHAGNAVLTSTRPLPADLRLDLPAPVRWNRRAEPDPILTGRAWTFHPADLNLSGVVRAHHDRAAVELARAVLSDALMESTRTATGDVYSVEVGAVALASGTLVLVDLDPQPDRTGTVAGTAVATLDRLAHDGPSAGLLDGARETLASELSLGAVQASLLDTVAAHELRGVRLLDAAELTGALGAVTADQVRDVLADVAGSLLVSVPSGVPVDARTERTLTDAGIRPERHDPGSPAGVGRVFRGRVLGPARGMSVVVHDDAIVLRGDGPDQVVRAADVVLAGTDGDGDLELVTESGCAYLVAPSLFRGLARPLAAWVGRLPEPLRYVKSRPGEPATTAKGA
;
A
#
# COMPACT_ATOMS: atom_id res chain seq x y z
N MET A 1 -27.13 -0.42 35.03
CA MET A 1 -25.96 -0.90 34.26
C MET A 1 -24.83 -1.04 35.26
N ASP A 2 -24.33 -2.24 35.41
CA ASP A 2 -23.26 -2.58 36.37
C ASP A 2 -21.95 -1.94 35.90
N PRO A 3 -21.32 -1.04 36.68
CA PRO A 3 -20.06 -0.39 36.27
C PRO A 3 -18.85 -1.32 36.29
N ASP A 4 -19.00 -2.57 36.71
CA ASP A 4 -17.93 -3.57 36.79
C ASP A 4 -17.84 -4.55 35.59
N ALA A 5 -18.66 -4.41 34.57
CA ALA A 5 -18.47 -5.12 33.32
C ALA A 5 -17.30 -4.47 32.52
N ARG A 6 -16.09 -4.48 33.10
CA ARG A 6 -14.85 -4.31 32.34
C ARG A 6 -14.82 -5.44 31.33
N THR A 7 -15.08 -5.13 30.08
CA THR A 7 -14.96 -6.03 28.94
C THR A 7 -13.53 -6.55 28.88
N ALA A 8 -13.34 -7.77 29.44
CA ALA A 8 -12.05 -8.43 29.44
C ALA A 8 -11.64 -8.70 27.99
N THR A 9 -10.49 -8.23 27.59
CA THR A 9 -9.87 -8.64 26.32
C THR A 9 -9.65 -10.14 26.35
N THR A 10 -10.13 -10.83 25.31
CA THR A 10 -10.09 -12.30 25.24
C THR A 10 -8.67 -12.76 24.97
N SER A 11 -8.20 -13.76 25.71
CA SER A 11 -6.86 -14.35 25.54
C SER A 11 -6.74 -15.04 24.19
N THR A 12 -5.64 -14.79 23.48
CA THR A 12 -5.30 -15.45 22.22
C THR A 12 -4.65 -16.81 22.48
N HIS A 13 -5.19 -17.86 21.87
CA HIS A 13 -4.62 -19.21 21.89
C HIS A 13 -3.73 -19.44 20.68
N ARG A 14 -2.64 -20.15 20.88
CA ARG A 14 -1.67 -20.50 19.84
C ARG A 14 -1.59 -22.02 19.66
N THR A 15 -1.58 -22.49 18.44
CA THR A 15 -1.47 -23.90 18.06
C THR A 15 -0.87 -24.03 16.67
N THR A 16 -0.89 -25.25 16.11
CA THR A 16 -0.56 -25.52 14.72
C THR A 16 -1.58 -26.48 14.11
N VAL A 17 -1.86 -26.32 12.82
CA VAL A 17 -2.66 -27.26 12.03
C VAL A 17 -1.81 -27.70 10.84
N ASP A 18 -1.46 -28.97 10.79
CA ASP A 18 -0.57 -29.57 9.76
C ASP A 18 0.73 -28.78 9.53
N GLY A 19 1.31 -28.28 10.62
CA GLY A 19 2.55 -27.48 10.60
C GLY A 19 2.37 -25.99 10.31
N VAL A 20 1.17 -25.54 9.95
CA VAL A 20 0.83 -24.13 9.79
C VAL A 20 0.56 -23.52 11.16
N PRO A 21 1.25 -22.42 11.56
CA PRO A 21 0.94 -21.68 12.78
C PRO A 21 -0.52 -21.23 12.79
N ALA A 22 -1.17 -21.41 13.92
CA ALA A 22 -2.58 -21.04 14.07
C ALA A 22 -2.82 -20.25 15.36
N ARG A 23 -3.71 -19.26 15.30
CA ARG A 23 -4.15 -18.46 16.43
C ARG A 23 -5.67 -18.37 16.45
N TRP A 24 -6.26 -18.45 17.62
CA TRP A 24 -7.69 -18.21 17.77
C TRP A 24 -8.00 -17.55 19.10
N ALA A 25 -9.12 -16.85 19.12
CA ALA A 25 -9.71 -16.29 20.34
C ALA A 25 -11.23 -16.41 20.24
N ASP A 26 -11.91 -16.68 21.36
CA ASP A 26 -13.37 -16.75 21.37
C ASP A 26 -13.98 -15.36 21.51
N LEU A 27 -14.13 -14.67 20.38
CA LEU A 27 -14.48 -13.25 20.30
C LEU A 27 -15.99 -13.05 20.15
N THR A 28 -16.50 -11.94 20.69
CA THR A 28 -17.92 -11.52 20.49
C THR A 28 -18.06 -10.83 19.12
N THR A 29 -17.92 -11.63 18.06
CA THR A 29 -18.10 -11.22 16.65
C THR A 29 -18.54 -12.42 15.83
N ASP A 30 -18.70 -12.26 14.52
CA ASP A 30 -19.03 -13.37 13.61
C ASP A 30 -17.95 -14.47 13.64
N PRO A 31 -18.35 -15.75 13.51
CA PRO A 31 -17.41 -16.88 13.50
C PRO A 31 -16.63 -16.90 12.19
N THR A 32 -15.53 -16.17 12.14
CA THR A 32 -14.66 -16.02 10.97
C THR A 32 -13.34 -16.77 11.16
N THR A 33 -12.93 -17.50 10.13
CA THR A 33 -11.62 -18.16 10.07
C THR A 33 -10.91 -17.74 8.80
N THR A 34 -9.66 -17.29 8.93
CA THR A 34 -8.82 -16.74 7.86
C THR A 34 -7.56 -17.58 7.67
N LEU A 35 -7.29 -18.04 6.44
CA LEU A 35 -6.01 -18.57 6.02
C LEU A 35 -5.27 -17.49 5.22
N ALA A 36 -4.19 -16.97 5.77
CA ALA A 36 -3.39 -15.92 5.15
C ALA A 36 -2.01 -16.44 4.73
N PHE A 37 -1.56 -16.02 3.55
CA PHE A 37 -0.20 -16.18 3.06
C PHE A 37 0.56 -14.89 3.23
N GLY A 38 1.78 -14.95 3.75
CA GLY A 38 2.63 -13.78 4.01
C GLY A 38 3.22 -13.21 2.72
N VAL A 39 2.40 -12.94 1.72
CA VAL A 39 2.77 -12.30 0.46
C VAL A 39 1.71 -11.30 0.04
N GLY A 40 2.15 -10.09 -0.24
CA GLY A 40 1.35 -9.02 -0.80
C GLY A 40 2.18 -8.19 -1.77
N ILE A 41 1.68 -7.02 -2.14
CA ILE A 41 2.32 -6.14 -3.13
C ILE A 41 3.77 -5.82 -2.74
N ARG A 42 4.05 -5.57 -1.45
CA ARG A 42 5.38 -5.19 -0.93
C ARG A 42 6.46 -6.27 -1.05
N ASP A 43 6.08 -7.53 -1.31
CA ASP A 43 7.02 -8.65 -1.44
C ASP A 43 7.49 -8.89 -2.87
N LEU A 44 6.89 -8.19 -3.81
CA LEU A 44 7.03 -8.38 -5.24
C LEU A 44 7.97 -7.32 -5.84
N ASP A 45 8.56 -7.66 -6.97
CA ASP A 45 9.28 -6.69 -7.79
C ASP A 45 8.28 -5.81 -8.57
N PRO A 46 8.65 -4.61 -9.03
CA PRO A 46 7.77 -3.75 -9.83
C PRO A 46 7.13 -4.45 -11.03
N THR A 47 7.84 -5.40 -11.65
CA THR A 47 7.34 -6.19 -12.78
C THR A 47 6.24 -7.19 -12.44
N THR A 48 6.07 -7.52 -11.16
CA THR A 48 5.06 -8.47 -10.68
C THR A 48 4.15 -7.88 -9.60
N ALA A 49 4.30 -6.60 -9.29
CA ALA A 49 3.49 -5.92 -8.27
C ALA A 49 1.99 -6.01 -8.61
N GLY A 50 1.20 -6.54 -7.67
CA GLY A 50 -0.24 -6.79 -7.85
C GLY A 50 -0.62 -8.16 -8.43
N ILE A 51 0.34 -9.02 -8.85
CA ILE A 51 0.03 -10.36 -9.37
C ILE A 51 -0.64 -11.26 -8.31
N THR A 52 -0.45 -10.99 -7.02
CA THR A 52 -1.12 -11.70 -5.92
C THR A 52 -2.63 -11.52 -5.94
N HIS A 53 -3.12 -10.38 -6.39
CA HIS A 53 -4.56 -10.14 -6.60
C HIS A 53 -5.11 -11.05 -7.71
N LEU A 54 -4.38 -11.22 -8.81
CA LEU A 54 -4.76 -12.17 -9.85
C LEU A 54 -4.71 -13.61 -9.35
N VAL A 55 -3.72 -13.99 -8.53
CA VAL A 55 -3.65 -15.32 -7.90
C VAL A 55 -4.84 -15.57 -6.98
N GLU A 56 -5.23 -14.59 -6.19
CA GLU A 56 -6.41 -14.62 -5.33
C GLU A 56 -7.67 -14.98 -6.14
N HIS A 57 -7.93 -14.24 -7.24
CA HIS A 57 -9.03 -14.49 -8.15
C HIS A 57 -8.97 -15.90 -8.76
N LEU A 58 -7.80 -16.36 -9.18
CA LEU A 58 -7.60 -17.70 -9.74
C LEU A 58 -7.89 -18.82 -8.73
N VAL A 59 -7.53 -18.61 -7.46
CA VAL A 59 -7.88 -19.55 -6.37
C VAL A 59 -9.39 -19.57 -6.18
N MET A 60 -10.05 -18.42 -6.04
CA MET A 60 -11.49 -18.32 -5.86
C MET A 60 -12.27 -18.88 -7.06
N ARG A 61 -11.78 -18.68 -8.28
CA ARG A 61 -12.34 -19.30 -9.48
C ARG A 61 -12.33 -20.82 -9.43
N ARG A 62 -11.23 -21.43 -8.95
CA ARG A 62 -11.13 -22.91 -8.82
C ARG A 62 -12.04 -23.46 -7.75
N ILE A 63 -12.24 -22.73 -6.63
CA ILE A 63 -13.20 -23.09 -5.59
C ILE A 63 -14.63 -23.07 -6.17
N GLY A 64 -14.91 -22.13 -7.05
CA GLY A 64 -16.22 -21.95 -7.63
C GLY A 64 -17.25 -21.42 -6.62
N ARG A 65 -18.51 -21.70 -6.87
CA ARG A 65 -19.61 -21.14 -6.05
C ARG A 65 -19.86 -21.96 -4.79
N VAL A 66 -19.66 -21.36 -3.63
CA VAL A 66 -20.12 -21.86 -2.32
C VAL A 66 -21.42 -21.13 -1.90
N ARG A 67 -22.16 -21.70 -0.92
CA ARG A 67 -23.47 -21.18 -0.49
C ARG A 67 -23.46 -20.54 0.90
N TYR A 68 -22.30 -20.18 1.40
CA TYR A 68 -22.09 -19.49 2.68
C TYR A 68 -21.09 -18.36 2.47
N PRO A 69 -21.01 -17.39 3.39
CA PRO A 69 -20.14 -16.23 3.25
C PRO A 69 -18.66 -16.62 3.21
N VAL A 70 -18.01 -16.35 2.09
CA VAL A 70 -16.56 -16.48 1.87
C VAL A 70 -16.08 -15.26 1.11
N ASN A 71 -14.83 -14.91 1.32
CA ASN A 71 -14.17 -13.89 0.51
C ASN A 71 -12.66 -14.12 0.53
N ALA A 72 -11.96 -13.35 -0.28
CA ALA A 72 -10.51 -13.29 -0.31
C ALA A 72 -10.06 -11.82 -0.44
N GLU A 73 -8.80 -11.56 -0.13
CA GLU A 73 -8.23 -10.23 -0.17
C GLU A 73 -6.73 -10.31 -0.44
N SER A 74 -6.24 -9.48 -1.35
CA SER A 74 -4.82 -9.24 -1.56
C SER A 74 -4.47 -7.81 -1.12
N SER A 75 -3.59 -7.70 -0.12
CA SER A 75 -3.20 -6.43 0.50
C SER A 75 -1.75 -6.07 0.24
N LEU A 76 -1.26 -5.01 0.88
CA LEU A 76 0.14 -4.64 0.84
C LEU A 76 1.06 -5.77 1.33
N GLY A 77 0.65 -6.51 2.36
CA GLY A 77 1.51 -7.46 3.06
C GLY A 77 1.07 -8.92 3.07
N SER A 78 -0.14 -9.25 2.65
CA SER A 78 -0.68 -10.60 2.70
C SER A 78 -1.72 -10.83 1.61
N THR A 79 -1.94 -12.11 1.31
CA THR A 79 -3.10 -12.59 0.53
C THR A 79 -3.85 -13.57 1.40
N SER A 80 -5.12 -13.33 1.65
CA SER A 80 -5.93 -14.07 2.61
C SER A 80 -7.22 -14.60 1.99
N PHE A 81 -7.69 -15.75 2.54
CA PHE A 81 -8.95 -16.39 2.19
C PHE A 81 -9.71 -16.65 3.47
N TYR A 82 -10.94 -16.18 3.58
CA TYR A 82 -11.70 -16.30 4.83
C TYR A 82 -13.14 -16.74 4.62
N VAL A 83 -13.64 -17.40 5.64
CA VAL A 83 -15.00 -17.91 5.73
C VAL A 83 -15.65 -17.47 7.03
N THR A 84 -16.89 -17.00 6.93
CA THR A 84 -17.74 -16.73 8.09
C THR A 84 -18.82 -17.81 8.13
N GLY A 85 -18.74 -18.72 9.13
CA GLY A 85 -19.67 -19.85 9.13
C GLY A 85 -19.46 -20.88 10.26
N THR A 86 -20.12 -22.01 10.11
CA THR A 86 -20.02 -23.14 11.03
C THR A 86 -18.67 -23.85 10.92
N PRO A 87 -18.28 -24.66 11.93
CA PRO A 87 -17.06 -25.47 11.86
C PRO A 87 -16.98 -26.36 10.60
N ALA A 88 -18.09 -26.95 10.17
CA ALA A 88 -18.13 -27.76 8.96
C ALA A 88 -17.87 -26.94 7.68
N GLN A 89 -18.43 -25.73 7.59
CA GLN A 89 -18.18 -24.81 6.48
C GLN A 89 -16.73 -24.31 6.49
N THR A 90 -16.16 -24.09 7.66
CA THR A 90 -14.73 -23.75 7.80
C THR A 90 -13.84 -24.87 7.26
N THR A 91 -14.07 -26.11 7.69
CA THR A 91 -13.28 -27.27 7.20
C THR A 91 -13.43 -27.46 5.69
N GLU A 92 -14.67 -27.35 5.17
CA GLU A 92 -14.92 -27.46 3.73
C GLU A 92 -14.20 -26.36 2.93
N PHE A 93 -14.38 -25.10 3.29
CA PHE A 93 -13.81 -23.98 2.53
C PHE A 93 -12.29 -23.97 2.54
N LEU A 94 -11.67 -24.16 3.71
CA LEU A 94 -10.20 -24.20 3.79
C LEU A 94 -9.62 -25.42 3.05
N GLY A 95 -10.32 -26.54 3.02
CA GLY A 95 -9.97 -27.68 2.17
C GLY A 95 -9.98 -27.30 0.69
N LEU A 96 -11.05 -26.62 0.21
CA LEU A 96 -11.14 -26.12 -1.17
C LEU A 96 -10.03 -25.12 -1.51
N VAL A 97 -9.66 -24.21 -0.58
CA VAL A 97 -8.53 -23.29 -0.77
C VAL A 97 -7.22 -24.07 -0.93
N CYS A 98 -6.96 -25.04 -0.05
CA CYS A 98 -5.73 -25.88 -0.13
C CYS A 98 -5.66 -26.65 -1.45
N ASP A 99 -6.79 -27.24 -1.88
CA ASP A 99 -6.87 -27.97 -3.15
C ASP A 99 -6.62 -27.05 -4.35
N ALA A 100 -7.22 -25.84 -4.36
CA ALA A 100 -7.05 -24.87 -5.43
C ALA A 100 -5.60 -24.36 -5.52
N VAL A 101 -4.98 -24.04 -4.38
CA VAL A 101 -3.58 -23.61 -4.30
C VAL A 101 -2.65 -24.73 -4.80
N ARG A 102 -2.87 -25.96 -4.35
CA ARG A 102 -2.07 -27.13 -4.76
C ARG A 102 -2.20 -27.39 -6.25
N ASP A 103 -3.42 -27.33 -6.79
CA ASP A 103 -3.66 -27.52 -8.20
C ASP A 103 -3.00 -26.44 -9.07
N LEU A 104 -3.09 -25.16 -8.66
CA LEU A 104 -2.34 -24.07 -9.31
C LEU A 104 -0.83 -24.29 -9.25
N ALA A 105 -0.29 -24.74 -8.13
CA ALA A 105 1.15 -24.99 -7.97
C ALA A 105 1.67 -26.16 -8.84
N VAL A 106 0.82 -27.15 -9.12
CA VAL A 106 1.19 -28.34 -9.93
C VAL A 106 0.90 -28.10 -11.40
N ASN A 107 -0.31 -27.73 -11.74
CA ASN A 107 -0.85 -27.66 -13.09
C ASN A 107 -0.77 -26.28 -13.74
N GLY A 108 -0.54 -25.21 -12.93
CA GLY A 108 -0.59 -23.84 -13.41
C GLY A 108 -1.99 -23.36 -13.78
N VAL A 109 -2.08 -22.36 -14.63
CA VAL A 109 -3.33 -21.78 -15.12
C VAL A 109 -3.38 -21.85 -16.65
N GLY A 110 -4.53 -22.23 -17.21
CA GLY A 110 -4.77 -22.17 -18.66
C GLY A 110 -5.08 -20.76 -19.14
N ASP A 111 -4.78 -20.48 -20.41
CA ASP A 111 -4.95 -19.14 -21.01
C ASP A 111 -6.39 -18.60 -20.88
N THR A 112 -7.40 -19.47 -21.02
CA THR A 112 -8.81 -19.09 -20.91
C THR A 112 -9.16 -18.56 -19.51
N ASP A 113 -8.70 -19.24 -18.46
CA ASP A 113 -8.95 -18.83 -17.08
C ASP A 113 -8.15 -17.59 -16.71
N LEU A 114 -6.89 -17.53 -17.14
CA LEU A 114 -6.03 -16.37 -16.95
C LEU A 114 -6.64 -15.12 -17.56
N GLU A 115 -7.11 -15.20 -18.81
CA GLU A 115 -7.73 -14.09 -19.49
C GLU A 115 -9.08 -13.69 -18.88
N ALA A 116 -9.86 -14.64 -18.38
CA ALA A 116 -11.11 -14.35 -17.71
C ALA A 116 -10.85 -13.56 -16.42
N GLU A 117 -9.87 -14.01 -15.59
CA GLU A 117 -9.61 -13.33 -14.31
C GLU A 117 -8.89 -12.00 -14.49
N ARG A 118 -8.04 -11.80 -15.49
CA ARG A 118 -7.52 -10.48 -15.85
C ARG A 118 -8.64 -9.47 -16.11
N ARG A 119 -9.70 -9.88 -16.82
CA ARG A 119 -10.85 -9.02 -17.09
C ARG A 119 -11.66 -8.73 -15.82
N THR A 120 -11.77 -9.72 -14.93
CA THR A 120 -12.47 -9.54 -13.65
C THR A 120 -11.70 -8.54 -12.75
N VAL A 121 -10.40 -8.73 -12.58
CA VAL A 121 -9.54 -7.81 -11.83
C VAL A 121 -9.56 -6.40 -12.46
N LEU A 122 -9.47 -6.31 -13.80
CA LEU A 122 -9.57 -5.01 -14.47
C LEU A 122 -10.91 -4.32 -14.23
N ALA A 123 -12.02 -5.07 -14.20
CA ALA A 123 -13.33 -4.51 -13.92
C ALA A 123 -13.44 -3.99 -12.48
N GLU A 124 -12.72 -4.63 -11.54
CA GLU A 124 -12.67 -4.24 -10.14
C GLU A 124 -11.81 -2.98 -9.91
N ILE A 125 -10.57 -2.98 -10.42
CA ILE A 125 -9.67 -1.83 -10.24
C ILE A 125 -10.00 -0.64 -11.15
N GLY A 126 -10.79 -0.84 -12.18
CA GLY A 126 -11.08 0.15 -13.22
C GLY A 126 -9.88 0.40 -14.15
N GLN A 127 -10.11 1.22 -15.18
CA GLN A 127 -9.03 1.58 -16.13
C GLN A 127 -7.92 2.39 -15.46
N ASP A 128 -8.27 3.23 -14.49
CA ASP A 128 -7.31 4.06 -13.74
C ASP A 128 -6.34 3.21 -12.92
N GLY A 129 -6.75 2.02 -12.47
CA GLY A 129 -5.88 1.08 -11.78
C GLY A 129 -4.76 0.48 -12.63
N LEU A 130 -4.77 0.69 -13.94
CA LEU A 130 -3.67 0.36 -14.85
C LEU A 130 -2.61 1.46 -14.99
N TYR A 131 -2.72 2.53 -14.21
CA TYR A 131 -1.75 3.62 -14.19
C TYR A 131 -1.08 3.74 -12.83
N GLY A 132 0.20 4.07 -12.85
CA GLY A 132 0.97 4.29 -11.63
C GLY A 132 0.40 5.45 -10.82
N ALA A 133 0.03 5.15 -9.59
CA ALA A 133 -0.46 6.13 -8.63
C ALA A 133 0.55 6.29 -7.50
N PRO A 134 1.46 7.28 -7.58
CA PRO A 134 2.38 7.60 -6.50
C PRO A 134 1.60 7.91 -5.22
N ASP A 135 2.07 7.37 -4.11
CA ASP A 135 1.52 7.56 -2.77
C ASP A 135 2.63 7.90 -1.77
N PRO A 136 2.33 8.21 -0.49
CA PRO A 136 3.36 8.50 0.51
C PRO A 136 4.39 7.37 0.69
N LEU A 137 3.99 6.11 0.47
CA LEU A 137 4.90 4.95 0.55
C LEU A 137 5.87 4.94 -0.64
N SER A 138 5.37 5.16 -1.86
CA SER A 138 6.20 5.17 -3.06
C SER A 138 7.19 6.33 -3.09
N HIS A 139 6.79 7.51 -2.66
CA HIS A 139 7.71 8.65 -2.48
C HIS A 139 8.79 8.37 -1.45
N ARG A 140 8.48 7.58 -0.42
CA ARG A 140 9.42 7.30 0.65
C ARG A 140 10.34 6.12 0.36
N TYR A 141 9.86 5.07 -0.32
CA TYR A 141 10.59 3.81 -0.53
C TYR A 141 10.91 3.51 -1.99
N GLY A 142 10.52 4.37 -2.91
CA GLY A 142 10.56 4.06 -4.33
C GLY A 142 9.52 2.98 -4.70
N PRO A 143 9.65 2.33 -5.88
CA PRO A 143 8.66 1.35 -6.37
C PRO A 143 8.90 -0.07 -5.84
N ARG A 144 9.52 -0.23 -4.67
CA ARG A 144 9.88 -1.52 -4.07
C ARG A 144 9.47 -1.58 -2.61
N GLY A 145 9.30 -2.80 -2.10
CA GLY A 145 8.88 -3.00 -0.71
C GLY A 145 7.56 -2.26 -0.43
N PRO A 146 7.47 -1.46 0.63
CA PRO A 146 6.23 -0.74 0.95
C PRO A 146 5.73 0.17 -0.16
N GLY A 147 6.62 0.76 -0.97
CA GLY A 147 6.25 1.65 -2.07
C GLY A 147 5.90 0.94 -3.39
N ALA A 148 5.92 -0.39 -3.44
CA ALA A 148 5.64 -1.15 -4.66
C ALA A 148 4.21 -0.94 -5.22
N ALA A 149 3.30 -0.35 -4.42
CA ALA A 149 1.94 -0.05 -4.83
C ALA A 149 1.87 0.85 -6.08
N VAL A 150 2.83 1.77 -6.28
CA VAL A 150 2.90 2.61 -7.49
C VAL A 150 2.99 1.79 -8.80
N ALA A 151 3.52 0.58 -8.73
CA ALA A 151 3.64 -0.34 -9.87
C ALA A 151 2.54 -1.42 -9.89
N SER A 152 1.58 -1.37 -8.94
CA SER A 152 0.54 -2.38 -8.81
C SER A 152 -0.33 -2.44 -10.07
N HIS A 153 -0.58 -3.65 -10.55
CA HIS A 153 -1.44 -3.96 -11.69
C HIS A 153 -1.01 -3.37 -13.06
N LEU A 154 0.09 -2.61 -13.16
CA LEU A 154 0.52 -2.01 -14.43
C LEU A 154 0.70 -3.07 -15.54
N ARG A 155 1.18 -4.26 -15.18
CA ARG A 155 1.35 -5.38 -16.10
C ARG A 155 0.19 -6.39 -16.09
N LEU A 156 -0.96 -6.06 -15.51
CA LEU A 156 -2.09 -7.00 -15.36
C LEU A 156 -2.41 -7.72 -16.67
N LEU A 157 -2.46 -7.00 -17.76
CA LEU A 157 -2.83 -7.54 -19.08
C LEU A 157 -1.66 -8.26 -19.79
N ASP A 158 -0.44 -8.12 -19.29
CA ASP A 158 0.78 -8.70 -19.88
C ASP A 158 1.32 -9.91 -19.10
N TRP A 159 0.92 -10.13 -17.83
CA TRP A 159 1.41 -11.27 -17.05
C TRP A 159 1.08 -12.60 -17.71
N ARG A 160 2.06 -13.51 -17.75
CA ARG A 160 1.92 -14.82 -18.35
C ARG A 160 1.65 -15.91 -17.31
N ALA A 161 1.15 -17.05 -17.77
CA ALA A 161 0.84 -18.19 -16.92
C ALA A 161 2.07 -18.71 -16.14
N ASP A 162 3.27 -18.65 -16.73
CA ASP A 162 4.52 -19.03 -16.07
C ASP A 162 4.90 -18.07 -14.93
N GLU A 163 4.69 -16.75 -15.08
CA GLU A 163 4.92 -15.77 -14.02
C GLU A 163 3.96 -15.97 -12.84
N VAL A 164 2.68 -16.27 -13.13
CA VAL A 164 1.68 -16.63 -12.09
C VAL A 164 2.11 -17.89 -11.35
N LEU A 165 2.52 -18.94 -12.09
CA LEU A 165 2.96 -20.21 -11.52
C LEU A 165 4.18 -20.04 -10.59
N ASP A 166 5.13 -19.22 -10.98
CA ASP A 166 6.33 -18.93 -10.19
C ASP A 166 5.97 -18.22 -8.86
N VAL A 167 5.01 -17.28 -8.89
CA VAL A 167 4.52 -16.62 -7.69
C VAL A 167 3.77 -17.59 -6.78
N VAL A 168 2.88 -18.43 -7.34
CA VAL A 168 2.16 -19.45 -6.54
C VAL A 168 3.14 -20.42 -5.87
N ARG A 169 4.09 -20.99 -6.60
CA ARG A 169 5.08 -21.94 -6.07
C ARG A 169 5.98 -21.35 -5.01
N ARG A 170 6.33 -20.06 -5.17
CA ARG A 170 7.24 -19.37 -4.26
C ARG A 170 6.58 -18.99 -2.95
N TRP A 171 5.29 -18.62 -2.97
CA TRP A 171 4.68 -17.91 -1.87
C TRP A 171 3.49 -18.62 -1.23
N PHE A 172 2.75 -19.44 -1.97
CA PHE A 172 1.51 -20.08 -1.49
C PHE A 172 1.77 -21.52 -1.04
N HIS A 173 2.39 -21.67 0.13
CA HIS A 173 2.78 -22.96 0.71
C HIS A 173 2.73 -22.90 2.24
N ALA A 174 2.73 -24.07 2.89
CA ALA A 174 2.58 -24.20 4.35
C ALA A 174 3.62 -23.41 5.17
N GLY A 175 4.84 -23.23 4.66
CA GLY A 175 5.90 -22.47 5.36
C GLY A 175 5.75 -20.95 5.28
N ASN A 176 4.78 -20.45 4.52
CA ASN A 176 4.46 -19.00 4.41
C ASN A 176 2.97 -18.74 4.70
N ALA A 177 2.30 -19.63 5.43
CA ALA A 177 0.90 -19.51 5.77
C ALA A 177 0.70 -19.36 7.27
N VAL A 178 -0.40 -18.71 7.67
CA VAL A 178 -0.88 -18.63 9.04
C VAL A 178 -2.41 -18.72 9.04
N LEU A 179 -2.94 -19.37 10.06
CA LEU A 179 -4.37 -19.53 10.27
C LEU A 179 -4.81 -18.69 11.48
N THR A 180 -5.91 -17.94 11.34
CA THR A 180 -6.56 -17.25 12.46
C THR A 180 -8.02 -17.62 12.54
N SER A 181 -8.60 -17.54 13.74
CA SER A 181 -10.05 -17.77 13.93
C SER A 181 -10.61 -16.99 15.11
N THR A 182 -11.81 -16.46 14.95
CA THR A 182 -12.57 -15.83 16.04
C THR A 182 -13.30 -16.85 16.93
N ARG A 183 -13.11 -18.14 16.72
CA ARG A 183 -13.64 -19.27 17.48
C ARG A 183 -12.60 -20.37 17.63
N PRO A 184 -12.78 -21.33 18.55
CA PRO A 184 -11.97 -22.55 18.57
C PRO A 184 -11.97 -23.25 17.22
N LEU A 185 -10.79 -23.68 16.77
CA LEU A 185 -10.64 -24.34 15.49
C LEU A 185 -11.31 -25.74 15.48
N PRO A 186 -11.92 -26.16 14.35
CA PRO A 186 -12.46 -27.51 14.22
C PRO A 186 -11.36 -28.58 14.44
N ALA A 187 -11.68 -29.62 15.21
CA ALA A 187 -10.71 -30.66 15.58
C ALA A 187 -10.28 -31.53 14.37
N ASP A 188 -11.11 -31.60 13.34
CA ASP A 188 -10.91 -32.32 12.09
C ASP A 188 -10.36 -31.45 10.96
N LEU A 189 -10.06 -30.17 11.21
CA LEU A 189 -9.48 -29.28 10.22
C LEU A 189 -8.13 -29.79 9.74
N ARG A 190 -7.94 -29.80 8.43
CA ARG A 190 -6.68 -30.12 7.75
C ARG A 190 -6.33 -29.03 6.77
N LEU A 191 -5.02 -28.76 6.64
CA LEU A 191 -4.45 -27.80 5.70
C LEU A 191 -3.42 -28.49 4.82
N ASP A 192 -3.92 -29.20 3.77
CA ASP A 192 -3.06 -29.90 2.80
C ASP A 192 -2.48 -28.93 1.77
N LEU A 193 -1.64 -28.02 2.25
CA LEU A 193 -0.94 -27.03 1.43
C LEU A 193 0.32 -27.61 0.76
N PRO A 194 0.83 -27.01 -0.33
CA PRO A 194 2.14 -27.35 -0.87
C PRO A 194 3.23 -27.33 0.21
N ALA A 195 4.19 -28.26 0.09
CA ALA A 195 5.29 -28.37 1.03
C ALA A 195 6.10 -27.06 1.14
N PRO A 196 6.67 -26.74 2.31
CA PRO A 196 7.48 -25.54 2.49
C PRO A 196 8.65 -25.49 1.52
N VAL A 197 8.81 -24.34 0.85
CA VAL A 197 9.95 -24.04 -0.01
C VAL A 197 10.98 -23.24 0.79
N ARG A 198 12.26 -23.60 0.70
CA ARG A 198 13.32 -22.78 1.28
C ARG A 198 13.59 -21.56 0.39
N TRP A 199 13.27 -20.40 0.89
CA TRP A 199 13.59 -19.12 0.26
C TRP A 199 13.88 -18.06 1.33
N ASN A 200 14.63 -17.06 0.94
CA ASN A 200 14.86 -15.91 1.83
C ASN A 200 13.97 -14.76 1.38
N ARG A 201 13.17 -14.24 2.29
CA ARG A 201 12.45 -12.98 2.04
C ARG A 201 13.48 -11.88 1.79
N ARG A 202 13.28 -11.10 0.73
CA ARG A 202 14.12 -9.92 0.49
C ARG A 202 13.95 -8.95 1.66
N ALA A 203 15.05 -8.34 2.12
CA ALA A 203 14.98 -7.26 3.09
C ALA A 203 14.16 -6.09 2.51
N GLU A 204 13.41 -5.42 3.38
CA GLU A 204 12.75 -4.19 2.98
C GLU A 204 13.81 -3.14 2.57
N PRO A 205 13.52 -2.33 1.54
CA PRO A 205 14.43 -1.27 1.15
C PRO A 205 14.49 -0.19 2.25
N ASP A 206 15.64 0.46 2.38
CA ASP A 206 15.74 1.66 3.19
C ASP A 206 14.93 2.79 2.55
N PRO A 207 14.37 3.71 3.35
CA PRO A 207 13.66 4.85 2.80
C PRO A 207 14.61 5.77 2.03
N ILE A 208 14.23 6.13 0.80
CA ILE A 208 14.96 7.10 -0.04
C ILE A 208 14.69 8.56 0.40
N LEU A 209 13.54 8.80 1.04
CA LEU A 209 13.17 10.07 1.63
C LEU A 209 13.13 9.94 3.16
N THR A 210 14.06 10.58 3.85
CA THR A 210 14.22 10.48 5.31
C THR A 210 13.93 11.77 6.07
N GLY A 211 13.99 12.92 5.38
CA GLY A 211 13.76 14.23 5.96
C GLY A 211 12.33 14.74 5.79
N ARG A 212 12.10 15.99 6.23
CA ARG A 212 10.83 16.69 6.03
C ARG A 212 10.72 17.20 4.59
N ALA A 213 9.61 16.87 3.93
CA ALA A 213 9.34 17.28 2.56
C ALA A 213 7.84 17.45 2.29
N TRP A 214 7.49 18.06 1.17
CA TRP A 214 6.13 17.99 0.64
C TRP A 214 6.16 17.63 -0.85
N THR A 215 5.08 17.00 -1.31
CA THR A 215 4.92 16.56 -2.70
C THR A 215 3.46 16.69 -3.12
N PHE A 216 3.16 16.36 -4.38
CA PHE A 216 1.79 16.28 -4.89
C PHE A 216 1.25 14.86 -4.80
N HIS A 217 -0.05 14.75 -4.50
CA HIS A 217 -0.82 13.51 -4.53
C HIS A 217 -1.98 13.64 -5.52
N PRO A 218 -2.44 12.58 -6.20
CA PRO A 218 -3.53 12.69 -7.17
C PRO A 218 -4.84 13.25 -6.61
N ALA A 219 -5.21 12.89 -5.39
CA ALA A 219 -6.53 13.23 -4.84
C ALA A 219 -6.51 13.90 -3.47
N ASP A 220 -5.66 13.45 -2.50
CA ASP A 220 -5.89 13.68 -1.08
C ASP A 220 -4.79 14.51 -0.42
N LEU A 221 -5.11 15.14 0.71
CA LEU A 221 -4.15 15.73 1.63
C LEU A 221 -3.72 14.67 2.65
N ASN A 222 -2.46 14.24 2.55
CA ASN A 222 -1.90 13.22 3.43
C ASN A 222 -0.68 13.75 4.17
N LEU A 223 -0.48 13.25 5.39
CA LEU A 223 0.76 13.41 6.13
C LEU A 223 1.31 12.02 6.45
N SER A 224 2.61 11.82 6.33
CA SER A 224 3.23 10.56 6.75
C SER A 224 4.57 10.79 7.44
N GLY A 225 4.91 9.93 8.39
CA GLY A 225 6.19 9.97 9.07
C GLY A 225 6.60 8.60 9.62
N VAL A 226 7.89 8.37 9.75
CA VAL A 226 8.45 7.08 10.18
C VAL A 226 8.82 7.15 11.65
N VAL A 227 8.29 6.21 12.41
CA VAL A 227 8.65 5.94 13.81
C VAL A 227 9.69 4.82 13.83
N ARG A 228 10.81 5.04 14.47
CA ARG A 228 11.90 4.06 14.57
C ARG A 228 11.53 2.84 15.41
N ALA A 229 12.11 1.69 15.09
CA ALA A 229 11.75 0.40 15.68
C ALA A 229 12.05 0.25 17.20
N HIS A 230 12.82 1.17 17.79
CA HIS A 230 13.17 1.09 19.22
C HIS A 230 12.06 1.56 20.17
N HIS A 231 11.03 2.23 19.65
CA HIS A 231 9.90 2.67 20.48
C HIS A 231 9.02 1.51 20.92
N ASP A 232 8.48 1.62 22.10
CA ASP A 232 7.47 0.69 22.63
C ASP A 232 6.23 0.68 21.71
N ARG A 233 5.72 -0.50 21.39
CA ARG A 233 4.56 -0.64 20.48
C ARG A 233 3.30 -0.01 21.05
N ALA A 234 3.06 -0.12 22.35
CA ALA A 234 1.90 0.52 22.98
C ALA A 234 2.02 2.05 22.94
N ALA A 235 3.24 2.59 23.06
CA ALA A 235 3.49 4.02 22.91
C ALA A 235 3.21 4.50 21.47
N VAL A 236 3.53 3.70 20.45
CA VAL A 236 3.23 4.01 19.04
C VAL A 236 1.71 4.04 18.81
N GLU A 237 0.97 3.05 19.30
CA GLU A 237 -0.49 3.00 19.12
C GLU A 237 -1.18 4.13 19.89
N LEU A 238 -0.74 4.44 21.11
CA LEU A 238 -1.29 5.56 21.87
C LEU A 238 -0.93 6.92 21.24
N ALA A 239 0.28 7.08 20.69
CA ALA A 239 0.68 8.29 19.96
C ALA A 239 -0.19 8.52 18.72
N ARG A 240 -0.55 7.45 18.01
CA ARG A 240 -1.47 7.49 16.87
C ARG A 240 -2.87 7.96 17.30
N ALA A 241 -3.40 7.43 18.39
CA ALA A 241 -4.69 7.85 18.94
C ALA A 241 -4.66 9.32 19.39
N VAL A 242 -3.62 9.74 20.11
CA VAL A 242 -3.40 11.14 20.52
C VAL A 242 -3.35 12.08 19.31
N LEU A 243 -2.65 11.69 18.25
CA LEU A 243 -2.55 12.48 17.01
C LEU A 243 -3.92 12.59 16.33
N SER A 244 -4.68 11.50 16.25
CA SER A 244 -6.03 11.48 15.69
C SER A 244 -6.96 12.45 16.43
N ASP A 245 -7.03 12.36 17.75
CA ASP A 245 -7.88 13.23 18.58
C ASP A 245 -7.49 14.69 18.45
N ALA A 246 -6.18 14.99 18.48
CA ALA A 246 -5.69 16.36 18.36
C ALA A 246 -5.95 16.99 16.99
N LEU A 247 -5.83 16.20 15.92
CA LEU A 247 -6.15 16.64 14.56
C LEU A 247 -7.65 16.82 14.38
N MET A 248 -8.46 15.88 14.88
CA MET A 248 -9.92 15.98 14.85
C MET A 248 -10.38 17.26 15.55
N GLU A 249 -9.83 17.56 16.74
CA GLU A 249 -10.14 18.80 17.48
C GLU A 249 -9.73 20.04 16.70
N SER A 250 -8.51 20.11 16.18
CA SER A 250 -7.96 21.32 15.57
C SER A 250 -8.48 21.62 14.16
N THR A 251 -8.88 20.58 13.39
CA THR A 251 -9.25 20.77 11.98
C THR A 251 -10.75 20.55 11.71
N ARG A 252 -11.43 19.76 12.53
CA ARG A 252 -12.86 19.49 12.37
C ARG A 252 -13.70 20.19 13.44
N THR A 253 -13.47 19.88 14.73
CA THR A 253 -14.30 20.38 15.83
C THR A 253 -14.19 21.89 15.97
N ALA A 254 -12.98 22.44 15.94
CA ALA A 254 -12.75 23.87 16.13
C ALA A 254 -13.10 24.71 14.90
N THR A 255 -12.93 24.20 13.69
CA THR A 255 -13.02 25.01 12.45
C THR A 255 -14.03 24.48 11.43
N GLY A 256 -14.34 23.18 11.43
CA GLY A 256 -15.20 22.56 10.43
C GLY A 256 -14.56 22.43 9.04
N ASP A 257 -13.23 22.51 8.95
CA ASP A 257 -12.50 22.58 7.68
C ASP A 257 -12.30 21.22 7.01
N VAL A 258 -12.46 20.10 7.75
CA VAL A 258 -12.33 18.74 7.21
C VAL A 258 -13.60 17.91 7.46
N TYR A 259 -13.88 16.96 6.56
CA TYR A 259 -14.93 15.99 6.73
C TYR A 259 -14.48 14.83 7.64
N SER A 260 -13.27 14.29 7.40
CA SER A 260 -12.70 13.18 8.16
C SER A 260 -11.22 13.37 8.45
N VAL A 261 -10.77 12.74 9.52
CA VAL A 261 -9.37 12.56 9.89
C VAL A 261 -9.16 11.09 10.16
N GLU A 262 -8.28 10.44 9.41
CA GLU A 262 -7.92 9.04 9.61
C GLU A 262 -6.42 8.94 9.91
N VAL A 263 -6.06 8.23 10.98
CA VAL A 263 -4.66 8.00 11.36
C VAL A 263 -4.38 6.50 11.37
N GLY A 264 -3.73 6.04 10.30
CA GLY A 264 -3.33 4.67 10.08
C GLY A 264 -1.86 4.41 10.42
N ALA A 265 -1.46 3.15 10.36
CA ALA A 265 -0.08 2.74 10.52
C ALA A 265 0.25 1.52 9.65
N VAL A 266 1.47 1.50 9.10
CA VAL A 266 2.04 0.35 8.39
C VAL A 266 3.26 -0.12 9.15
N ALA A 267 3.20 -1.34 9.70
CA ALA A 267 4.36 -1.92 10.38
C ALA A 267 5.41 -2.37 9.35
N LEU A 268 6.65 -1.96 9.59
CA LEU A 268 7.83 -2.21 8.79
C LEU A 268 8.86 -2.97 9.63
N ALA A 269 9.82 -3.61 8.98
CA ALA A 269 10.95 -4.22 9.70
C ALA A 269 11.81 -3.16 10.42
N SER A 270 11.93 -1.96 9.83
CA SER A 270 12.71 -0.83 10.37
C SER A 270 11.94 0.04 11.38
N GLY A 271 10.63 -0.17 11.55
CA GLY A 271 9.81 0.67 12.42
C GLY A 271 8.33 0.67 12.07
N THR A 272 7.70 1.82 12.14
CA THR A 272 6.28 2.00 11.78
C THR A 272 6.12 3.27 10.97
N LEU A 273 5.49 3.20 9.80
CA LEU A 273 5.03 4.37 9.09
C LEU A 273 3.66 4.76 9.62
N VAL A 274 3.53 5.97 10.12
CA VAL A 274 2.25 6.59 10.48
C VAL A 274 1.74 7.35 9.27
N LEU A 275 0.48 7.13 8.92
CA LEU A 275 -0.23 7.77 7.81
C LEU A 275 -1.39 8.57 8.39
N VAL A 276 -1.58 9.78 7.91
CA VAL A 276 -2.70 10.66 8.26
C VAL A 276 -3.38 11.08 6.98
N ASP A 277 -4.64 10.72 6.83
CA ASP A 277 -5.47 11.13 5.71
C ASP A 277 -6.45 12.19 6.19
N LEU A 278 -6.52 13.29 5.43
CA LEU A 278 -7.37 14.43 5.72
C LEU A 278 -8.23 14.75 4.50
N ASP A 279 -9.53 14.90 4.70
CA ASP A 279 -10.48 15.28 3.64
C ASP A 279 -10.93 16.75 3.82
N PRO A 280 -10.12 17.74 3.38
CA PRO A 280 -10.43 19.15 3.52
C PRO A 280 -11.39 19.62 2.44
N GLN A 281 -12.14 20.68 2.73
CA GLN A 281 -12.78 21.45 1.66
C GLN A 281 -11.71 22.03 0.72
N PRO A 282 -11.92 22.02 -0.62
CA PRO A 282 -10.87 22.38 -1.60
C PRO A 282 -10.20 23.73 -1.38
N ASP A 283 -10.95 24.75 -0.94
CA ASP A 283 -10.43 26.09 -0.63
C ASP A 283 -9.74 26.18 0.73
N ARG A 284 -9.79 25.14 1.56
CA ARG A 284 -9.23 25.06 2.90
C ARG A 284 -7.96 24.22 2.99
N THR A 285 -7.58 23.52 1.93
CA THR A 285 -6.46 22.57 1.90
C THR A 285 -5.18 23.13 2.50
N GLY A 286 -4.77 24.34 2.13
CA GLY A 286 -3.57 24.96 2.68
C GLY A 286 -3.68 25.29 4.17
N THR A 287 -4.84 25.75 4.61
CA THR A 287 -5.12 26.05 6.04
C THR A 287 -5.06 24.75 6.85
N VAL A 288 -5.69 23.69 6.35
CA VAL A 288 -5.72 22.37 7.01
C VAL A 288 -4.32 21.78 7.07
N ALA A 289 -3.55 21.80 5.96
CA ALA A 289 -2.16 21.33 5.94
C ALA A 289 -1.32 22.05 7.00
N GLY A 290 -1.40 23.40 7.07
CA GLY A 290 -0.68 24.19 8.06
C GLY A 290 -1.11 23.90 9.50
N THR A 291 -2.41 23.75 9.75
CA THR A 291 -2.96 23.40 11.07
C THR A 291 -2.50 22.02 11.51
N ALA A 292 -2.55 21.02 10.62
CA ALA A 292 -2.13 19.65 10.90
C ALA A 292 -0.62 19.59 11.23
N VAL A 293 0.21 20.26 10.44
CA VAL A 293 1.66 20.37 10.69
C VAL A 293 1.94 21.04 12.03
N ALA A 294 1.30 22.19 12.32
CA ALA A 294 1.48 22.89 13.58
C ALA A 294 1.01 22.06 14.79
N THR A 295 -0.08 21.29 14.64
CA THR A 295 -0.57 20.39 15.69
C THR A 295 0.43 19.29 15.98
N LEU A 296 0.96 18.64 14.94
CA LEU A 296 1.99 17.60 15.07
C LEU A 296 3.28 18.17 15.69
N ASP A 297 3.78 19.30 15.21
CA ASP A 297 5.01 19.94 15.72
C ASP A 297 4.86 20.33 17.20
N ARG A 298 3.70 20.84 17.62
CA ARG A 298 3.41 21.14 19.03
C ARG A 298 3.42 19.85 19.87
N LEU A 299 2.76 18.79 19.43
CA LEU A 299 2.76 17.52 20.16
C LEU A 299 4.15 16.88 20.22
N ALA A 300 4.95 17.02 19.16
CA ALA A 300 6.33 16.53 19.10
C ALA A 300 7.28 17.30 20.02
N HIS A 301 6.99 18.58 20.27
CA HIS A 301 7.81 19.43 21.14
C HIS A 301 7.35 19.37 22.61
N ASP A 302 6.06 19.62 22.86
CA ASP A 302 5.51 19.81 24.21
C ASP A 302 4.96 18.50 24.81
N GLY A 303 4.66 17.51 23.98
CA GLY A 303 3.90 16.32 24.35
C GLY A 303 2.39 16.57 24.45
N PRO A 304 1.59 15.55 24.67
CA PRO A 304 0.17 15.65 24.92
C PRO A 304 -0.11 16.21 26.33
N SER A 305 -1.17 16.98 26.49
CA SER A 305 -1.69 17.30 27.84
C SER A 305 -2.21 16.03 28.52
N ALA A 306 -2.28 16.03 29.86
CA ALA A 306 -2.81 14.89 30.62
C ALA A 306 -4.23 14.53 30.16
N GLY A 307 -5.10 15.51 29.95
CA GLY A 307 -6.48 15.26 29.50
C GLY A 307 -6.55 14.63 28.09
N LEU A 308 -5.70 15.06 27.15
CA LEU A 308 -5.63 14.46 25.82
C LEU A 308 -5.09 13.02 25.86
N LEU A 309 -4.05 12.79 26.66
CA LEU A 309 -3.44 11.46 26.82
C LEU A 309 -4.43 10.46 27.47
N ASP A 310 -5.15 10.89 28.50
CA ASP A 310 -6.12 10.05 29.20
C ASP A 310 -7.34 9.78 28.31
N GLY A 311 -7.86 10.77 27.59
CA GLY A 311 -8.95 10.61 26.65
C GLY A 311 -8.59 9.63 25.52
N ALA A 312 -7.42 9.78 24.89
CA ALA A 312 -6.94 8.87 23.85
C ALA A 312 -6.75 7.43 24.37
N ARG A 313 -6.30 7.29 25.63
CA ARG A 313 -6.15 5.98 26.28
C ARG A 313 -7.50 5.31 26.50
N GLU A 314 -8.51 6.04 26.97
CA GLU A 314 -9.88 5.55 27.17
C GLU A 314 -10.52 5.16 25.85
N THR A 315 -10.39 5.98 24.81
CA THR A 315 -10.91 5.72 23.47
C THR A 315 -10.29 4.44 22.90
N LEU A 316 -8.94 4.34 22.89
CA LEU A 316 -8.24 3.17 22.37
C LEU A 316 -8.59 1.89 23.18
N ALA A 317 -8.68 1.96 24.49
CA ALA A 317 -9.09 0.82 25.32
C ALA A 317 -10.54 0.39 25.01
N SER A 318 -11.44 1.33 24.75
CA SER A 318 -12.80 1.05 24.33
C SER A 318 -12.85 0.36 22.96
N GLU A 319 -12.10 0.87 21.99
CA GLU A 319 -11.99 0.26 20.65
C GLU A 319 -11.44 -1.17 20.73
N LEU A 320 -10.36 -1.39 21.49
CA LEU A 320 -9.77 -2.72 21.71
C LEU A 320 -10.72 -3.71 22.39
N SER A 321 -11.80 -3.26 23.04
CA SER A 321 -12.83 -4.11 23.61
C SER A 321 -13.81 -4.66 22.57
N LEU A 322 -13.86 -4.06 21.38
CA LEU A 322 -14.77 -4.47 20.30
C LEU A 322 -14.30 -5.76 19.64
N GLY A 323 -15.17 -6.76 19.55
CA GLY A 323 -14.82 -8.06 18.97
C GLY A 323 -14.33 -7.97 17.52
N ALA A 324 -14.87 -7.06 16.72
CA ALA A 324 -14.39 -6.84 15.34
C ALA A 324 -12.98 -6.26 15.29
N VAL A 325 -12.62 -5.35 16.19
CA VAL A 325 -11.26 -4.78 16.30
C VAL A 325 -10.27 -5.86 16.74
N GLN A 326 -10.66 -6.70 17.73
CA GLN A 326 -9.83 -7.82 18.18
C GLN A 326 -9.60 -8.84 17.06
N ALA A 327 -10.61 -9.13 16.23
CA ALA A 327 -10.50 -10.02 15.09
C ALA A 327 -9.53 -9.48 14.03
N SER A 328 -9.66 -8.22 13.65
CA SER A 328 -8.74 -7.55 12.71
C SER A 328 -7.31 -7.52 13.22
N LEU A 329 -7.13 -7.25 14.52
CA LEU A 329 -5.80 -7.24 15.15
C LEU A 329 -5.21 -8.65 15.23
N LEU A 330 -6.02 -9.69 15.48
CA LEU A 330 -5.59 -11.08 15.46
C LEU A 330 -4.99 -11.47 14.10
N ASP A 331 -5.67 -11.11 13.00
CA ASP A 331 -5.20 -11.35 11.62
C ASP A 331 -3.91 -10.54 11.33
N THR A 332 -3.89 -9.26 11.71
CA THR A 332 -2.73 -8.38 11.52
C THR A 332 -1.50 -8.90 12.25
N VAL A 333 -1.62 -9.25 13.53
CA VAL A 333 -0.51 -9.80 14.33
C VAL A 333 0.03 -11.08 13.72
N ALA A 334 -0.87 -12.01 13.31
CA ALA A 334 -0.48 -13.27 12.71
C ALA A 334 0.25 -13.10 11.37
N ALA A 335 -0.25 -12.23 10.49
CA ALA A 335 0.39 -11.94 9.19
C ALA A 335 1.78 -11.29 9.36
N HIS A 336 1.97 -10.43 10.37
CA HIS A 336 3.26 -9.79 10.63
C HIS A 336 4.28 -10.74 11.25
N GLU A 337 3.85 -11.74 12.01
CA GLU A 337 4.77 -12.79 12.52
C GLU A 337 5.41 -13.60 11.38
N LEU A 338 4.71 -13.86 10.28
CA LEU A 338 5.30 -14.48 9.09
C LEU A 338 6.46 -13.66 8.50
N ARG A 339 6.52 -12.37 8.84
CA ARG A 339 7.59 -11.44 8.43
C ARG A 339 8.66 -11.26 9.49
N GLY A 340 8.53 -11.92 10.65
CA GLY A 340 9.41 -11.70 11.80
C GLY A 340 9.19 -10.36 12.53
N VAL A 341 8.07 -9.67 12.25
CA VAL A 341 7.68 -8.44 12.93
C VAL A 341 6.71 -8.78 14.06
N ARG A 342 7.10 -8.52 15.30
CA ARG A 342 6.22 -8.71 16.45
C ARG A 342 5.34 -7.50 16.66
N LEU A 343 4.03 -7.70 16.63
CA LEU A 343 3.01 -6.75 17.10
C LEU A 343 2.42 -7.26 18.42
N LEU A 344 1.76 -6.36 19.15
CA LEU A 344 1.01 -6.69 20.36
C LEU A 344 -0.41 -7.12 19.96
N ASP A 345 -0.92 -8.18 20.61
CA ASP A 345 -2.34 -8.51 20.50
C ASP A 345 -3.20 -7.56 21.38
N ALA A 346 -4.53 -7.67 21.27
CA ALA A 346 -5.44 -6.76 21.97
C ALA A 346 -5.25 -6.80 23.51
N ALA A 347 -5.01 -7.98 24.07
CA ALA A 347 -4.79 -8.14 25.51
C ALA A 347 -3.45 -7.55 25.95
N GLU A 348 -2.39 -7.84 25.20
CA GLU A 348 -1.04 -7.28 25.45
C GLU A 348 -1.09 -5.75 25.35
N LEU A 349 -1.72 -5.20 24.30
CA LEU A 349 -1.83 -3.77 24.10
C LEU A 349 -2.63 -3.10 25.22
N THR A 350 -3.82 -3.60 25.54
CA THR A 350 -4.65 -3.07 26.63
C THR A 350 -3.91 -3.08 27.96
N GLY A 351 -3.18 -4.16 28.26
CA GLY A 351 -2.38 -4.27 29.49
C GLY A 351 -1.22 -3.27 29.54
N ALA A 352 -0.65 -2.88 28.41
CA ALA A 352 0.48 -1.97 28.34
C ALA A 352 0.09 -0.47 28.35
N LEU A 353 -1.12 -0.10 27.90
CA LEU A 353 -1.55 1.30 27.74
C LEU A 353 -1.39 2.16 29.01
N GLY A 354 -1.67 1.60 30.18
CA GLY A 354 -1.60 2.31 31.45
C GLY A 354 -0.18 2.75 31.86
N ALA A 355 0.84 2.07 31.34
CA ALA A 355 2.25 2.36 31.64
C ALA A 355 2.87 3.38 30.66
N VAL A 356 2.22 3.67 29.54
CA VAL A 356 2.75 4.62 28.55
C VAL A 356 2.69 6.04 29.09
N THR A 357 3.81 6.76 29.02
CA THR A 357 3.94 8.14 29.51
C THR A 357 3.77 9.18 28.39
N ALA A 358 3.49 10.44 28.78
CA ALA A 358 3.43 11.56 27.83
C ALA A 358 4.77 11.78 27.09
N ASP A 359 5.91 11.56 27.78
CA ASP A 359 7.24 11.65 27.15
C ASP A 359 7.45 10.59 26.08
N GLN A 360 7.01 9.36 26.29
CA GLN A 360 7.10 8.30 25.28
C GLN A 360 6.24 8.65 24.06
N VAL A 361 5.03 9.17 24.24
CA VAL A 361 4.17 9.64 23.14
C VAL A 361 4.80 10.82 22.41
N ARG A 362 5.35 11.80 23.15
CA ARG A 362 6.10 12.91 22.56
C ARG A 362 7.25 12.43 21.68
N ASP A 363 8.06 11.50 22.16
CA ASP A 363 9.24 11.01 21.47
C ASP A 363 8.87 10.24 20.18
N VAL A 364 7.75 9.49 20.19
CA VAL A 364 7.17 8.86 18.99
C VAL A 364 6.75 9.92 17.98
N LEU A 365 6.00 10.96 18.43
CA LEU A 365 5.53 12.03 17.54
C LEU A 365 6.67 12.91 17.04
N ALA A 366 7.79 13.02 17.78
CA ALA A 366 9.00 13.69 17.32
C ALA A 366 9.66 12.94 16.15
N ASP A 367 9.65 11.60 16.14
CA ASP A 367 10.09 10.81 14.99
C ASP A 367 9.20 11.06 13.77
N VAL A 368 7.85 11.05 13.95
CA VAL A 368 6.90 11.36 12.88
C VAL A 368 7.16 12.75 12.30
N ALA A 369 7.27 13.76 13.17
CA ALA A 369 7.53 15.14 12.75
C ALA A 369 8.88 15.29 12.06
N GLY A 370 9.94 14.63 12.56
CA GLY A 370 11.30 14.71 12.01
C GLY A 370 11.43 14.16 10.60
N SER A 371 10.56 13.21 10.22
CA SER A 371 10.55 12.57 8.89
C SER A 371 9.29 12.92 8.08
N LEU A 372 8.59 14.00 8.41
CA LEU A 372 7.28 14.34 7.85
C LEU A 372 7.31 14.55 6.34
N LEU A 373 6.49 13.79 5.62
CA LEU A 373 6.12 14.05 4.22
C LEU A 373 4.67 14.52 4.19
N VAL A 374 4.43 15.70 3.59
CA VAL A 374 3.09 16.23 3.32
C VAL A 374 2.79 16.07 1.85
N SER A 375 1.72 15.35 1.52
CA SER A 375 1.23 15.20 0.15
C SER A 375 0.00 16.06 -0.05
N VAL A 376 0.05 16.99 -1.01
CA VAL A 376 -1.06 17.92 -1.29
C VAL A 376 -1.77 17.55 -2.59
N PRO A 377 -3.09 17.73 -2.72
CA PRO A 377 -3.83 17.40 -3.93
C PRO A 377 -3.29 18.12 -5.17
N SER A 378 -2.99 17.38 -6.23
CA SER A 378 -2.43 17.92 -7.48
C SER A 378 -3.41 18.80 -8.27
N GLY A 379 -4.71 18.64 -8.05
CA GLY A 379 -5.77 19.46 -8.67
C GLY A 379 -6.01 20.79 -7.98
N VAL A 380 -5.45 21.01 -6.81
CA VAL A 380 -5.56 22.25 -6.05
C VAL A 380 -4.29 23.07 -6.26
N PRO A 381 -4.37 24.32 -6.75
CA PRO A 381 -3.18 25.16 -6.83
C PRO A 381 -2.56 25.30 -5.43
N VAL A 382 -1.31 24.89 -5.29
CA VAL A 382 -0.55 25.25 -4.08
C VAL A 382 -0.32 26.74 -4.18
N ASP A 383 -1.19 27.50 -3.56
CA ASP A 383 -1.06 28.93 -3.53
C ASP A 383 0.19 29.34 -2.72
N ALA A 384 0.65 30.55 -2.96
CA ALA A 384 1.84 31.07 -2.28
C ALA A 384 1.68 31.14 -0.74
N ARG A 385 0.46 31.01 -0.21
CA ARG A 385 0.19 30.96 1.22
C ARG A 385 0.47 29.53 1.76
N THR A 386 -0.05 28.51 1.09
CA THR A 386 0.20 27.09 1.45
C THR A 386 1.69 26.79 1.36
N GLU A 387 2.36 27.18 0.25
CA GLU A 387 3.79 26.97 0.09
C GLU A 387 4.60 27.68 1.19
N ARG A 388 4.25 28.90 1.57
CA ARG A 388 4.88 29.58 2.70
C ARG A 388 4.64 28.86 4.01
N THR A 389 3.40 28.40 4.28
CA THR A 389 3.07 27.65 5.50
C THR A 389 3.94 26.41 5.65
N LEU A 390 4.09 25.63 4.58
CA LEU A 390 4.94 24.45 4.58
C LEU A 390 6.42 24.81 4.75
N THR A 391 6.89 25.87 4.06
CA THR A 391 8.27 26.35 4.13
C THR A 391 8.60 26.90 5.52
N ASP A 392 7.71 27.66 6.12
CA ASP A 392 7.87 28.23 7.48
C ASP A 392 7.92 27.10 8.53
N ALA A 393 7.21 25.99 8.29
CA ALA A 393 7.31 24.78 9.12
C ALA A 393 8.59 23.95 8.83
N GLY A 394 9.49 24.43 7.98
CA GLY A 394 10.73 23.74 7.60
C GLY A 394 10.54 22.59 6.62
N ILE A 395 9.35 22.50 6.00
CA ILE A 395 9.02 21.47 5.01
C ILE A 395 9.32 22.02 3.64
N ARG A 396 10.20 21.34 2.87
CA ARG A 396 10.61 21.78 1.54
C ARG A 396 9.96 20.91 0.46
N PRO A 397 9.77 21.45 -0.77
CA PRO A 397 9.35 20.60 -1.89
C PRO A 397 10.31 19.41 -2.03
N GLU A 398 9.75 18.22 -2.23
CA GLU A 398 10.53 17.08 -2.66
C GLU A 398 11.12 17.41 -4.03
N ARG A 399 12.44 17.42 -4.13
CA ARG A 399 13.15 17.63 -5.38
C ARG A 399 13.89 16.36 -5.74
N HIS A 400 13.30 15.62 -6.65
CA HIS A 400 14.09 14.64 -7.40
C HIS A 400 14.87 15.42 -8.45
N ASP A 401 16.14 15.76 -8.15
CA ASP A 401 17.05 16.40 -9.12
C ASP A 401 18.01 15.34 -9.68
N PRO A 402 17.64 14.70 -10.77
CA PRO A 402 18.52 13.72 -11.43
C PRO A 402 19.70 14.39 -12.17
N GLY A 403 19.90 15.69 -12.01
CA GLY A 403 20.87 16.50 -12.72
C GLY A 403 20.49 16.74 -14.19
N SER A 404 21.24 17.57 -14.89
CA SER A 404 21.02 17.84 -16.31
C SER A 404 21.37 16.62 -17.16
N PRO A 405 20.54 16.26 -18.18
CA PRO A 405 20.89 15.20 -19.12
C PRO A 405 22.16 15.50 -19.90
N ALA A 406 22.87 14.45 -20.34
CA ALA A 406 24.04 14.59 -21.18
C ALA A 406 23.66 14.95 -22.63
N GLY A 407 24.44 15.81 -23.28
CA GLY A 407 24.32 16.11 -24.69
C GLY A 407 23.16 17.01 -25.09
N VAL A 408 22.95 17.10 -26.41
CA VAL A 408 21.90 17.95 -27.01
C VAL A 408 20.65 17.13 -27.21
N GLY A 409 19.55 17.49 -26.52
CA GLY A 409 18.27 16.85 -26.68
C GLY A 409 17.45 17.43 -27.86
N ARG A 410 16.63 16.58 -28.45
CA ARG A 410 15.66 17.00 -29.48
C ARG A 410 14.33 17.42 -28.86
N VAL A 411 13.92 18.67 -29.12
CA VAL A 411 12.71 19.27 -28.51
C VAL A 411 11.48 18.98 -29.37
N PHE A 412 10.41 18.49 -28.72
CA PHE A 412 9.09 18.25 -29.31
C PHE A 412 8.06 19.10 -28.57
N ARG A 413 7.43 20.03 -29.29
CA ARG A 413 6.46 20.97 -28.71
C ARG A 413 5.05 20.41 -28.75
N GLY A 414 4.29 20.68 -27.72
CA GLY A 414 2.86 20.39 -27.65
C GLY A 414 2.08 21.07 -28.80
N ARG A 415 0.97 20.47 -29.19
CA ARG A 415 0.08 21.02 -30.25
C ARG A 415 -0.56 22.31 -29.73
N VAL A 416 -0.67 23.30 -30.62
CA VAL A 416 -1.20 24.65 -30.29
C VAL A 416 -2.65 24.60 -29.81
N LEU A 417 -3.44 23.67 -30.36
CA LEU A 417 -4.82 23.41 -29.97
C LEU A 417 -4.85 22.04 -29.24
N GLY A 418 -4.69 22.03 -27.95
CA GLY A 418 -4.72 20.81 -27.15
C GLY A 418 -4.22 20.99 -25.71
N PRO A 419 -4.38 19.97 -24.87
CA PRO A 419 -4.02 20.03 -23.44
C PRO A 419 -2.52 20.22 -23.19
N ALA A 420 -1.65 19.85 -24.15
CA ALA A 420 -0.19 20.04 -24.03
C ALA A 420 0.29 21.42 -24.59
N ARG A 421 -0.61 22.38 -24.76
CA ARG A 421 -0.20 23.74 -25.20
C ARG A 421 0.77 24.36 -24.19
N GLY A 422 1.90 24.88 -24.66
CA GLY A 422 2.97 25.44 -23.81
C GLY A 422 3.94 24.38 -23.26
N MET A 423 3.59 23.12 -23.29
CA MET A 423 4.46 22.03 -22.88
C MET A 423 5.44 21.59 -23.98
N SER A 424 6.52 20.96 -23.59
CA SER A 424 7.45 20.28 -24.50
C SER A 424 8.06 19.05 -23.86
N VAL A 425 8.43 18.09 -24.72
CA VAL A 425 9.23 16.93 -24.36
C VAL A 425 10.56 17.04 -25.05
N VAL A 426 11.66 16.91 -24.30
CA VAL A 426 13.01 16.86 -24.85
C VAL A 426 13.52 15.43 -24.74
N VAL A 427 13.87 14.81 -25.87
CA VAL A 427 14.41 13.45 -25.91
C VAL A 427 15.92 13.53 -26.08
N HIS A 428 16.63 13.06 -25.08
CA HIS A 428 18.09 12.82 -25.08
C HIS A 428 18.37 11.34 -25.29
N ASP A 429 19.64 10.99 -25.45
CA ASP A 429 20.03 9.59 -25.56
C ASP A 429 19.81 8.82 -24.27
N ASP A 430 20.07 9.42 -23.12
CA ASP A 430 20.01 8.82 -21.78
C ASP A 430 18.79 9.24 -20.95
N ALA A 431 18.00 10.21 -21.42
CA ALA A 431 16.88 10.76 -20.65
C ALA A 431 15.80 11.37 -21.53
N ILE A 432 14.60 11.53 -20.95
CA ILE A 432 13.56 12.44 -21.45
C ILE A 432 13.34 13.54 -20.41
N VAL A 433 13.05 14.76 -20.88
CA VAL A 433 12.73 15.91 -20.03
C VAL A 433 11.34 16.39 -20.37
N LEU A 434 10.47 16.42 -19.38
CA LEU A 434 9.11 16.96 -19.48
C LEU A 434 9.11 18.41 -18.99
N ARG A 435 8.67 19.34 -19.85
CA ARG A 435 8.63 20.77 -19.57
C ARG A 435 7.21 21.28 -19.66
N GLY A 436 6.80 22.03 -18.66
CA GLY A 436 5.47 22.65 -18.58
C GLY A 436 5.49 23.89 -17.68
N ASP A 437 4.39 24.15 -16.98
CA ASP A 437 4.23 25.30 -16.10
C ASP A 437 5.01 25.16 -14.77
N GLY A 438 5.55 23.97 -14.47
CA GLY A 438 6.37 23.67 -13.30
C GLY A 438 7.85 23.50 -13.62
N PRO A 439 8.65 23.03 -12.65
CA PRO A 439 10.06 22.68 -12.88
C PRO A 439 10.19 21.54 -13.91
N ASP A 440 11.28 21.56 -14.66
CA ASP A 440 11.62 20.50 -15.61
C ASP A 440 11.68 19.15 -14.87
N GLN A 441 10.95 18.14 -15.38
CA GLN A 441 11.00 16.77 -14.85
C GLN A 441 11.91 15.93 -15.77
N VAL A 442 12.98 15.39 -15.20
CA VAL A 442 13.98 14.59 -15.94
C VAL A 442 13.80 13.12 -15.58
N VAL A 443 13.54 12.29 -16.59
CA VAL A 443 13.45 10.84 -16.45
C VAL A 443 14.64 10.20 -17.15
N ARG A 444 15.58 9.65 -16.39
CA ARG A 444 16.75 8.94 -16.96
C ARG A 444 16.39 7.50 -17.27
N ALA A 445 16.96 7.00 -18.37
CA ALA A 445 16.78 5.60 -18.75
C ALA A 445 17.31 4.62 -17.66
N ALA A 446 18.36 5.01 -16.94
CA ALA A 446 18.93 4.21 -15.85
C ALA A 446 18.03 4.11 -14.61
N ASP A 447 17.12 5.09 -14.41
CA ASP A 447 16.22 5.15 -13.25
C ASP A 447 14.86 4.50 -13.54
N VAL A 448 14.61 4.10 -14.80
CA VAL A 448 13.33 3.48 -15.18
C VAL A 448 13.29 2.04 -14.67
N VAL A 449 12.23 1.71 -13.94
CA VAL A 449 11.94 0.34 -13.44
C VAL A 449 10.82 -0.34 -14.22
N LEU A 450 9.91 0.45 -14.83
CA LEU A 450 8.85 -0.03 -15.71
C LEU A 450 8.59 0.98 -16.83
N ALA A 451 8.33 0.47 -18.02
CA ALA A 451 7.97 1.25 -19.20
C ALA A 451 6.83 0.56 -19.97
N GLY A 452 5.62 1.08 -19.81
CA GLY A 452 4.42 0.56 -20.47
C GLY A 452 4.03 1.38 -21.68
N THR A 453 3.67 0.74 -22.78
CA THR A 453 3.11 1.41 -23.97
C THR A 453 1.74 0.82 -24.29
N ASP A 454 0.79 1.66 -24.64
CA ASP A 454 -0.53 1.23 -25.13
C ASP A 454 -0.61 1.22 -26.66
N GLY A 455 -1.80 0.85 -27.19
CA GLY A 455 -2.06 0.77 -28.64
C GLY A 455 -2.00 2.13 -29.34
N ASP A 456 -2.14 3.25 -28.64
CA ASP A 456 -1.99 4.61 -29.18
C ASP A 456 -0.55 5.11 -29.06
N GLY A 457 0.31 4.35 -28.41
CA GLY A 457 1.72 4.67 -28.17
C GLY A 457 1.92 5.61 -26.98
N ASP A 458 0.92 5.78 -26.13
CA ASP A 458 1.07 6.49 -24.86
C ASP A 458 2.03 5.71 -23.97
N LEU A 459 3.00 6.41 -23.42
CA LEU A 459 4.09 5.85 -22.62
C LEU A 459 3.87 6.17 -21.15
N GLU A 460 3.87 5.14 -20.34
CA GLU A 460 3.97 5.26 -18.90
C GLU A 460 5.35 4.80 -18.42
N LEU A 461 5.94 5.57 -17.52
CA LEU A 461 7.24 5.27 -16.92
C LEU A 461 7.10 5.31 -15.40
N VAL A 462 7.60 4.27 -14.72
CA VAL A 462 7.82 4.28 -13.27
C VAL A 462 9.31 4.29 -13.02
N THR A 463 9.77 5.11 -12.08
CA THR A 463 11.18 5.32 -11.77
C THR A 463 11.56 4.82 -10.38
N GLU A 464 12.86 4.62 -10.14
CA GLU A 464 13.41 4.23 -8.82
C GLU A 464 13.02 5.21 -7.69
N SER A 465 12.67 6.45 -8.02
CA SER A 465 12.17 7.44 -7.05
C SER A 465 10.70 7.23 -6.65
N GLY A 466 10.00 6.23 -7.21
CA GLY A 466 8.58 6.00 -6.96
C GLY A 466 7.64 6.97 -7.70
N CYS A 467 8.19 7.80 -8.61
CA CYS A 467 7.38 8.66 -9.46
C CYS A 467 6.85 7.89 -10.68
N ALA A 468 5.63 8.20 -11.09
CA ALA A 468 5.04 7.74 -12.35
C ALA A 468 4.85 8.91 -13.31
N TYR A 469 5.15 8.70 -14.59
CA TYR A 469 5.06 9.71 -15.64
C TYR A 469 4.27 9.16 -16.81
N LEU A 470 3.30 9.95 -17.30
CA LEU A 470 2.53 9.63 -18.50
C LEU A 470 2.91 10.59 -19.63
N VAL A 471 3.31 10.05 -20.78
CA VAL A 471 3.66 10.81 -21.97
C VAL A 471 2.81 10.35 -23.13
N ALA A 472 1.82 11.16 -23.54
CA ALA A 472 0.99 10.93 -24.71
C ALA A 472 1.63 11.55 -25.97
N PRO A 473 2.32 10.78 -26.83
CA PRO A 473 3.06 11.32 -27.96
C PRO A 473 2.15 11.97 -29.01
N SER A 474 0.88 11.60 -29.05
CA SER A 474 -0.14 12.19 -29.93
C SER A 474 -0.36 13.69 -29.65
N LEU A 475 -0.08 14.14 -28.43
CA LEU A 475 -0.19 15.55 -28.03
C LEU A 475 0.98 16.42 -28.51
N PHE A 476 2.08 15.82 -28.95
CA PHE A 476 3.30 16.50 -29.38
C PHE A 476 3.59 16.27 -30.87
N ARG A 477 4.15 17.28 -31.54
CA ARG A 477 4.47 17.16 -32.97
C ARG A 477 5.69 16.31 -33.23
N GLY A 478 5.51 15.14 -33.86
CA GLY A 478 6.59 14.26 -34.29
C GLY A 478 7.31 13.48 -33.18
N LEU A 479 6.73 13.41 -31.97
CA LEU A 479 7.35 12.74 -30.82
C LEU A 479 7.28 11.20 -30.92
N ALA A 480 6.24 10.61 -31.50
CA ALA A 480 5.97 9.17 -31.42
C ALA A 480 7.17 8.27 -31.79
N ARG A 481 7.80 8.48 -32.97
CA ARG A 481 8.96 7.67 -33.38
C ARG A 481 10.19 7.84 -32.48
N PRO A 482 10.61 9.07 -32.12
CA PRO A 482 11.73 9.27 -31.21
C PRO A 482 11.50 8.67 -29.84
N LEU A 483 10.28 8.76 -29.30
CA LEU A 483 9.93 8.18 -28.00
C LEU A 483 9.96 6.65 -28.05
N ALA A 484 9.36 6.04 -29.07
CA ALA A 484 9.42 4.59 -29.27
C ALA A 484 10.87 4.07 -29.42
N ALA A 485 11.73 4.81 -30.14
CA ALA A 485 13.15 4.47 -30.26
C ALA A 485 13.89 4.60 -28.92
N TRP A 486 13.51 5.56 -28.07
CA TRP A 486 14.08 5.70 -26.74
C TRP A 486 13.67 4.53 -25.83
N VAL A 487 12.37 4.19 -25.81
CA VAL A 487 11.82 3.03 -25.07
C VAL A 487 12.47 1.73 -25.53
N GLY A 488 12.68 1.57 -26.85
CA GLY A 488 13.32 0.38 -27.42
C GLY A 488 14.76 0.12 -26.93
N ARG A 489 15.44 1.11 -26.34
CA ARG A 489 16.77 0.98 -25.72
C ARG A 489 16.73 0.55 -24.26
N LEU A 490 15.57 0.64 -23.60
CA LEU A 490 15.42 0.13 -22.24
C LEU A 490 15.52 -1.41 -22.24
N PRO A 491 16.01 -2.02 -21.14
CA PRO A 491 16.04 -3.48 -21.02
C PRO A 491 14.67 -4.11 -21.25
N GLU A 492 14.63 -5.21 -21.99
CA GLU A 492 13.39 -5.91 -22.33
C GLU A 492 12.50 -6.25 -21.11
N PRO A 493 13.04 -6.75 -19.98
CA PRO A 493 12.22 -7.09 -18.82
C PRO A 493 11.47 -5.91 -18.20
N LEU A 494 11.90 -4.67 -18.45
CA LEU A 494 11.26 -3.46 -17.92
C LEU A 494 10.12 -2.97 -18.82
N ARG A 495 10.02 -3.49 -20.05
CA ARG A 495 9.04 -3.06 -21.05
C ARG A 495 7.83 -3.98 -21.06
N TYR A 496 6.65 -3.40 -21.13
CA TYR A 496 5.40 -4.14 -21.29
C TYR A 496 4.43 -3.40 -22.21
N VAL A 497 3.44 -4.12 -22.72
CA VAL A 497 2.40 -3.56 -23.59
C VAL A 497 1.08 -3.57 -22.82
N LYS A 498 0.44 -2.41 -22.74
CA LYS A 498 -0.92 -2.26 -22.23
C LYS A 498 -1.88 -2.61 -23.35
N SER A 499 -2.46 -3.81 -23.35
CA SER A 499 -3.52 -4.17 -24.29
C SER A 499 -4.82 -3.47 -23.88
N ARG A 500 -5.60 -3.01 -24.86
CA ARG A 500 -6.95 -2.50 -24.60
C ARG A 500 -7.90 -3.68 -24.33
N PRO A 501 -8.89 -3.54 -23.43
CA PRO A 501 -9.93 -4.55 -23.25
C PRO A 501 -10.62 -4.86 -24.59
N GLY A 502 -10.54 -6.12 -25.02
CA GLY A 502 -11.13 -6.58 -26.28
C GLY A 502 -10.19 -6.63 -27.50
N GLU A 503 -8.96 -6.14 -27.41
CA GLU A 503 -7.92 -6.41 -28.38
C GLU A 503 -7.23 -7.74 -28.05
N PRO A 504 -7.10 -8.69 -29.00
CA PRO A 504 -6.33 -9.90 -28.77
C PRO A 504 -4.88 -9.50 -28.46
N ALA A 505 -4.31 -10.14 -27.41
CA ALA A 505 -2.89 -9.94 -27.07
C ALA A 505 -2.06 -10.08 -28.35
N THR A 506 -1.42 -8.97 -28.75
CA THR A 506 -0.56 -8.99 -29.92
C THR A 506 0.65 -9.83 -29.54
N THR A 507 0.67 -11.10 -29.93
CA THR A 507 1.86 -11.93 -29.84
C THR A 507 2.98 -11.16 -30.54
N ALA A 508 3.98 -10.75 -29.81
CA ALA A 508 5.21 -10.22 -30.36
C ALA A 508 5.76 -11.28 -31.32
N LYS A 509 5.41 -11.16 -32.61
CA LYS A 509 6.08 -11.92 -33.68
C LYS A 509 7.46 -11.31 -33.77
N GLY A 510 8.45 -12.15 -33.45
CA GLY A 510 9.84 -11.80 -33.63
C GLY A 510 10.13 -11.25 -35.00
N ALA A 511 10.90 -10.21 -35.03
CA ALA A 511 11.76 -9.79 -36.12
C ALA A 511 13.14 -9.48 -35.56
#